data_823be9b32ecde8da0a0a7fe80eebe52b
#
_entry.id   823be9b32ecde8da0a0a7fe80eebe52b
#
_cell.length_a   1.000
_cell.length_b   1.000
_cell.length_c   1.000
_cell.angle_alpha   90.00
_cell.angle_beta   90.00
_cell.angle_gamma   90.00
#
_symmetry.space_group_name_H-M   'P 1'
#
loop_
_entity.id
_entity.type
_entity.pdbx_description
1 polymer ?
#
loop_
_entity_poly.entity_id
_entity_poly.type
_entity_poly.pdbx_seq_one_letter_code
_entity_poly.pdbx_strand_id
1 'polypeptide(L)'
;MEEKQIYLSAEMTSRLAAIDIGSNSVRLLVAEALRGGTYRILDEEREPTRLGRSVALEGKLDDASMERTIAALRTFKAIASGYQATNLRTIATCAVREARNGPEFCRRVRDEVGLEVEVISADREARLAFSSAQHAFDLSGKNVIVADIGGGSTELVFATGNLIESIFTTPLGAVRLTEQCGLVDGAPPEAFRHLDDEINSCLKKRTTRPLFAPHFLIGSGGTFTTLAELIMAGKKQFDIPVAGYKVSHAEVRHLLDRLCKMPLRARRSMAGMTPDRADIIIAGLTIIDVLLKRFRVNTLVIHTRGVRDGLVREMIDELLGSDGGTAVDQPELRDEAIERLATACSGEREHGRKVASLAGRIFEQMTEPLGLQASDRMLLEWAARLQDVGYVINYEQHHKHSYHLIRNSRLPGIRTHDLELIANVARYHRGAHPKRKHENLSRLSSEDQQRVQRMAAILRVAGGLDRSRSQQVRDVRVTVADECVTLDVVAEQEPLVDIWGAERRTDLFEKVFGLPAMIRWASRAGTLAAQVGSAAVSRKARKPPKHRSPSESVTSADDADDCKPNA
;
A
#
# COMPACT_ATOMS: atom_id res chain seq x y z
N MET A 1 14.50 -52.94 -3.66
CA MET A 1 14.00 -51.58 -4.07
C MET A 1 14.22 -50.69 -2.88
N GLU A 2 15.35 -50.00 -2.87
CA GLU A 2 15.78 -49.12 -1.78
C GLU A 2 15.15 -47.76 -1.97
N GLU A 3 14.34 -47.35 -1.02
CA GLU A 3 13.90 -45.98 -0.87
C GLU A 3 15.12 -45.10 -0.58
N LYS A 4 15.55 -44.34 -1.55
CA LYS A 4 16.46 -43.23 -1.35
C LYS A 4 15.72 -42.14 -0.60
N GLN A 5 15.77 -42.17 0.72
CA GLN A 5 15.56 -41.04 1.59
C GLN A 5 16.61 -39.98 1.24
N ILE A 6 16.19 -38.97 0.51
CA ILE A 6 17.01 -37.79 0.25
C ILE A 6 17.13 -37.04 1.58
N TYR A 7 18.24 -37.27 2.27
CA TYR A 7 18.70 -36.43 3.36
C TYR A 7 18.97 -35.05 2.79
N LEU A 8 18.06 -34.13 2.99
CA LEU A 8 18.32 -32.69 2.85
C LEU A 8 19.41 -32.35 3.86
N SER A 9 20.61 -32.16 3.35
CA SER A 9 21.81 -31.87 4.08
C SER A 9 21.70 -30.58 4.89
N ALA A 10 22.20 -30.67 6.11
CA ALA A 10 22.91 -29.69 6.93
C ALA A 10 22.45 -28.21 6.86
N GLU A 11 21.83 -27.76 7.97
CA GLU A 11 22.04 -26.45 8.62
C GLU A 11 22.64 -25.34 7.74
N MET A 12 21.89 -24.78 6.83
CA MET A 12 22.21 -23.45 6.33
C MET A 12 21.58 -22.41 7.26
N THR A 13 22.21 -22.15 8.40
CA THR A 13 21.98 -20.91 9.17
C THR A 13 22.70 -19.78 8.46
N SER A 14 21.99 -18.99 7.65
CA SER A 14 22.58 -17.80 7.01
C SER A 14 22.59 -16.64 8.00
N ARG A 15 23.74 -16.02 8.20
CA ARG A 15 23.86 -14.81 9.01
C ARG A 15 23.79 -13.58 8.12
N LEU A 16 22.92 -12.68 8.50
CA LEU A 16 22.54 -11.47 7.78
C LEU A 16 22.89 -10.23 8.60
N ALA A 17 23.26 -9.16 7.93
CA ALA A 17 23.43 -7.87 8.58
C ALA A 17 22.69 -6.77 7.82
N ALA A 18 22.00 -5.91 8.56
CA ALA A 18 21.28 -4.76 8.04
C ALA A 18 21.79 -3.49 8.70
N ILE A 19 22.25 -2.52 7.90
CA ILE A 19 22.65 -1.19 8.36
C ILE A 19 21.61 -0.18 7.86
N ASP A 20 21.12 0.66 8.78
CA ASP A 20 20.20 1.76 8.49
C ASP A 20 20.89 3.09 8.84
N ILE A 21 21.11 3.93 7.83
CA ILE A 21 21.65 5.29 7.95
C ILE A 21 20.49 6.26 8.07
N GLY A 22 20.08 6.52 9.32
CA GLY A 22 19.00 7.45 9.64
C GLY A 22 19.46 8.89 9.87
N SER A 23 18.50 9.81 10.01
CA SER A 23 18.78 11.24 10.27
C SER A 23 19.39 11.50 11.65
N ASN A 24 19.08 10.71 12.67
CA ASN A 24 19.60 10.89 14.03
C ASN A 24 20.75 9.94 14.38
N SER A 25 20.70 8.71 13.90
CA SER A 25 21.66 7.67 14.24
C SER A 25 21.81 6.66 13.12
N VAL A 26 22.99 6.07 13.00
CA VAL A 26 23.22 4.85 12.23
C VAL A 26 22.98 3.65 13.14
N ARG A 27 22.44 2.58 12.59
CA ARG A 27 22.08 1.37 13.35
C ARG A 27 22.48 0.12 12.58
N LEU A 28 23.02 -0.86 13.29
CA LEU A 28 23.30 -2.20 12.80
C LEU A 28 22.36 -3.21 13.46
N LEU A 29 21.96 -4.21 12.71
CA LEU A 29 21.31 -5.42 13.19
C LEU A 29 22.01 -6.61 12.54
N VAL A 30 22.57 -7.51 13.35
CA VAL A 30 23.09 -8.81 12.90
C VAL A 30 22.12 -9.88 13.35
N ALA A 31 21.68 -10.70 12.41
CA ALA A 31 20.69 -11.74 12.66
C ALA A 31 21.10 -13.08 12.02
N GLU A 32 20.65 -14.16 12.60
CA GLU A 32 20.75 -15.51 12.07
C GLU A 32 19.38 -15.96 11.59
N ALA A 33 19.26 -16.27 10.30
CA ALA A 33 18.04 -16.81 9.72
C ALA A 33 17.79 -18.22 10.28
N LEU A 34 16.55 -18.50 10.67
CA LEU A 34 16.11 -19.77 11.20
C LEU A 34 15.15 -20.45 10.22
N ARG A 35 14.98 -21.75 10.37
CA ARG A 35 13.97 -22.52 9.61
C ARG A 35 12.58 -21.92 9.83
N GLY A 36 11.77 -21.85 8.75
CA GLY A 36 10.42 -21.28 8.80
C GLY A 36 10.35 -19.76 8.67
N GLY A 37 11.42 -19.10 8.17
CA GLY A 37 11.38 -17.67 7.85
C GLY A 37 11.46 -16.73 9.05
N THR A 38 11.81 -17.26 10.24
CA THR A 38 12.08 -16.47 11.44
C THR A 38 13.58 -16.18 11.57
N TYR A 39 13.96 -15.34 12.52
CA TYR A 39 15.38 -15.05 12.77
C TYR A 39 15.65 -14.82 14.27
N ARG A 40 16.90 -15.04 14.65
CA ARG A 40 17.44 -14.72 15.97
C ARG A 40 18.39 -13.53 15.83
N ILE A 41 18.22 -12.52 16.68
CA ILE A 41 19.16 -11.41 16.77
C ILE A 41 20.44 -11.90 17.45
N LEU A 42 21.57 -11.63 16.81
CA LEU A 42 22.90 -11.92 17.34
C LEU A 42 23.53 -10.67 17.95
N ASP A 43 23.29 -9.51 17.32
CA ASP A 43 23.84 -8.24 17.78
C ASP A 43 23.05 -7.04 17.27
N GLU A 44 22.99 -5.97 18.06
CA GLU A 44 22.38 -4.69 17.70
C GLU A 44 23.27 -3.55 18.18
N GLU A 45 23.66 -2.68 17.24
CA GLU A 45 24.46 -1.51 17.55
C GLU A 45 23.79 -0.22 17.07
N ARG A 46 24.09 0.86 17.75
CA ARG A 46 23.56 2.19 17.44
C ARG A 46 24.58 3.28 17.73
N GLU A 47 24.86 4.13 16.72
CA GLU A 47 25.73 5.28 16.86
C GLU A 47 24.99 6.58 16.53
N PRO A 48 24.88 7.57 17.46
CA PRO A 48 24.20 8.83 17.24
C PRO A 48 25.08 9.79 16.41
N THR A 49 24.93 9.77 15.10
CA THR A 49 25.73 10.59 14.16
C THR A 49 25.11 11.95 13.83
N ARG A 50 23.78 12.10 14.05
CA ARG A 50 22.99 13.33 13.80
C ARG A 50 23.12 13.87 12.37
N LEU A 51 23.21 12.97 11.39
CA LEU A 51 23.42 13.27 9.99
C LEU A 51 22.36 14.22 9.40
N GLY A 52 21.11 14.16 9.89
CA GLY A 52 20.00 14.98 9.40
C GLY A 52 19.91 16.40 9.97
N ARG A 53 20.79 16.80 10.90
CA ARG A 53 20.70 18.10 11.56
C ARG A 53 20.87 19.27 10.59
N SER A 54 21.95 19.28 9.84
CA SER A 54 22.26 20.33 8.84
C SER A 54 21.32 20.27 7.62
N VAL A 55 20.80 19.08 7.29
CA VAL A 55 19.84 18.93 6.18
C VAL A 55 18.55 19.70 6.45
N ALA A 56 18.07 19.72 7.70
CA ALA A 56 16.86 20.45 8.08
C ALA A 56 16.97 21.97 7.87
N LEU A 57 18.18 22.52 8.02
CA LEU A 57 18.45 23.98 7.95
C LEU A 57 19.06 24.39 6.60
N GLU A 58 20.00 23.62 6.08
CA GLU A 58 20.84 23.98 4.95
C GLU A 58 20.57 23.15 3.67
N GLY A 59 19.82 22.05 3.78
CA GLY A 59 19.56 21.13 2.66
C GLY A 59 20.79 20.32 2.23
N LYS A 60 21.83 20.21 3.06
CA LYS A 60 23.05 19.43 2.82
C LYS A 60 23.57 18.76 4.09
N LEU A 61 24.30 17.69 3.94
CA LEU A 61 25.02 17.03 5.02
C LEU A 61 26.29 17.85 5.37
N ASP A 62 26.58 18.03 6.64
CA ASP A 62 27.82 18.65 7.08
C ASP A 62 28.97 17.62 7.17
N ASP A 63 30.20 18.10 6.93
CA ASP A 63 31.38 17.22 6.88
C ASP A 63 31.62 16.47 8.21
N ALA A 64 31.40 17.13 9.33
CA ALA A 64 31.63 16.51 10.63
C ALA A 64 30.66 15.35 10.91
N SER A 65 29.39 15.47 10.52
CA SER A 65 28.42 14.38 10.65
C SER A 65 28.66 13.27 9.63
N MET A 66 29.11 13.60 8.41
CA MET A 66 29.53 12.60 7.42
C MET A 66 30.72 11.79 7.94
N GLU A 67 31.76 12.42 8.49
CA GLU A 67 32.93 11.73 9.07
C GLU A 67 32.53 10.79 10.22
N ARG A 68 31.70 11.26 11.17
CA ARG A 68 31.20 10.41 12.26
C ARG A 68 30.43 9.21 11.71
N THR A 69 29.62 9.42 10.67
CA THR A 69 28.84 8.35 10.05
C THR A 69 29.74 7.33 9.36
N ILE A 70 30.75 7.78 8.61
CA ILE A 70 31.72 6.91 7.94
C ILE A 70 32.51 6.10 8.97
N ALA A 71 32.94 6.71 10.08
CA ALA A 71 33.61 6.01 11.16
C ALA A 71 32.72 4.92 11.79
N ALA A 72 31.45 5.22 12.06
CA ALA A 72 30.49 4.24 12.57
C ALA A 72 30.28 3.09 11.57
N LEU A 73 30.17 3.38 10.27
CA LEU A 73 30.01 2.36 9.23
C LEU A 73 31.21 1.42 9.12
N ARG A 74 32.46 1.93 9.30
CA ARG A 74 33.66 1.07 9.37
C ARG A 74 33.57 0.08 10.54
N THR A 75 33.15 0.57 11.70
CA THR A 75 32.96 -0.26 12.91
C THR A 75 31.86 -1.31 12.66
N PHE A 76 30.72 -0.92 12.12
CA PHE A 76 29.59 -1.82 11.87
C PHE A 76 29.91 -2.89 10.82
N LYS A 77 30.68 -2.53 9.78
CA LYS A 77 31.19 -3.51 8.81
C LYS A 77 32.10 -4.54 9.49
N ALA A 78 33.01 -4.09 10.38
CA ALA A 78 33.88 -4.99 11.11
C ALA A 78 33.11 -5.92 12.04
N ILE A 79 32.08 -5.42 12.74
CA ILE A 79 31.19 -6.23 13.58
C ILE A 79 30.47 -7.29 12.74
N ALA A 80 29.82 -6.88 11.63
CA ALA A 80 29.13 -7.81 10.73
C ALA A 80 30.08 -8.90 10.19
N SER A 81 31.32 -8.53 9.84
CA SER A 81 32.35 -9.48 9.41
C SER A 81 32.79 -10.42 10.53
N GLY A 82 32.89 -9.91 11.78
CA GLY A 82 33.19 -10.74 12.96
C GLY A 82 32.14 -11.80 13.24
N TYR A 83 30.88 -11.49 12.97
CA TYR A 83 29.78 -12.46 13.00
C TYR A 83 29.69 -13.33 11.76
N GLN A 84 30.58 -13.16 10.79
CA GLN A 84 30.56 -13.91 9.52
C GLN A 84 29.23 -13.74 8.74
N ALA A 85 28.64 -12.53 8.78
CA ALA A 85 27.44 -12.25 8.02
C ALA A 85 27.72 -12.34 6.52
N THR A 86 27.08 -13.28 5.84
CA THR A 86 27.29 -13.57 4.42
C THR A 86 26.57 -12.59 3.48
N ASN A 87 25.54 -11.91 4.00
CA ASN A 87 24.80 -10.90 3.28
C ASN A 87 24.65 -9.66 4.17
N LEU A 88 25.27 -8.56 3.74
CA LEU A 88 25.21 -7.25 4.40
C LEU A 88 24.52 -6.26 3.48
N ARG A 89 23.41 -5.67 3.94
CA ARG A 89 22.72 -4.58 3.23
C ARG A 89 22.80 -3.29 4.01
N THR A 90 23.11 -2.21 3.30
CA THR A 90 23.15 -0.86 3.88
C THR A 90 22.14 0.01 3.16
N ILE A 91 21.16 0.52 3.91
CA ILE A 91 20.18 1.47 3.40
C ILE A 91 20.38 2.85 4.01
N ALA A 92 19.97 3.88 3.29
CA ALA A 92 19.92 5.25 3.79
C ALA A 92 18.52 5.83 3.56
N THR A 93 18.05 6.61 4.54
CA THR A 93 16.70 7.13 4.57
C THR A 93 16.67 8.66 4.40
N CYS A 94 15.75 9.35 5.04
CA CYS A 94 15.39 10.75 4.85
C CYS A 94 16.59 11.71 4.71
N ALA A 95 17.59 11.66 5.61
CA ALA A 95 18.69 12.64 5.58
C ALA A 95 19.52 12.57 4.29
N VAL A 96 19.90 11.37 3.87
CA VAL A 96 20.68 11.18 2.63
C VAL A 96 19.82 11.40 1.40
N ARG A 97 18.56 10.95 1.45
CA ARG A 97 17.58 11.10 0.35
C ARG A 97 17.31 12.57 0.00
N GLU A 98 17.23 13.46 1.01
CA GLU A 98 16.91 14.87 0.80
C GLU A 98 18.13 15.78 0.63
N ALA A 99 19.30 15.34 1.03
CA ALA A 99 20.50 16.14 0.94
C ALA A 99 21.02 16.30 -0.47
N ARG A 100 21.33 17.56 -0.87
CA ARG A 100 21.92 17.86 -2.19
C ARG A 100 23.24 17.14 -2.44
N ASN A 101 24.04 16.91 -1.40
CA ASN A 101 25.30 16.16 -1.43
C ASN A 101 25.15 14.69 -0.99
N GLY A 102 23.93 14.15 -0.94
CA GLY A 102 23.68 12.74 -0.63
C GLY A 102 24.42 11.77 -1.57
N PRO A 103 24.40 11.97 -2.90
CA PRO A 103 25.15 11.11 -3.83
C PRO A 103 26.68 11.13 -3.59
N GLU A 104 27.24 12.26 -3.18
CA GLU A 104 28.64 12.38 -2.81
C GLU A 104 28.94 11.58 -1.54
N PHE A 105 28.11 11.69 -0.53
CA PHE A 105 28.24 10.90 0.70
C PHE A 105 28.20 9.38 0.39
N CYS A 106 27.28 8.91 -0.45
CA CYS A 106 27.22 7.50 -0.84
C CYS A 106 28.49 7.04 -1.57
N ARG A 107 29.07 7.89 -2.44
CA ARG A 107 30.36 7.58 -3.10
C ARG A 107 31.50 7.48 -2.06
N ARG A 108 31.59 8.41 -1.12
CA ARG A 108 32.56 8.36 -0.04
C ARG A 108 32.45 7.08 0.79
N VAL A 109 31.22 6.68 1.16
CA VAL A 109 31.00 5.41 1.88
C VAL A 109 31.49 4.21 1.08
N ARG A 110 31.23 4.18 -0.24
CA ARG A 110 31.74 3.13 -1.11
C ARG A 110 33.28 3.12 -1.15
N ASP A 111 33.89 4.25 -1.39
CA ASP A 111 35.34 4.36 -1.60
C ASP A 111 36.13 4.14 -0.31
N GLU A 112 35.64 4.67 0.83
CA GLU A 112 36.34 4.65 2.11
C GLU A 112 36.01 3.44 3.00
N VAL A 113 34.81 2.87 2.86
CA VAL A 113 34.33 1.75 3.71
C VAL A 113 34.11 0.48 2.87
N GLY A 114 33.86 0.63 1.56
CA GLY A 114 33.53 -0.48 0.68
C GLY A 114 32.13 -1.04 0.98
N LEU A 115 31.17 -0.16 1.25
CA LEU A 115 29.75 -0.48 1.43
C LEU A 115 28.92 0.19 0.33
N GLU A 116 28.09 -0.58 -0.35
CA GLU A 116 27.08 -0.03 -1.24
C GLU A 116 25.87 0.46 -0.42
N VAL A 117 25.54 1.74 -0.57
CA VAL A 117 24.41 2.37 0.12
C VAL A 117 23.23 2.48 -0.82
N GLU A 118 22.15 1.81 -0.50
CA GLU A 118 20.87 1.97 -1.18
C GLU A 118 20.06 3.08 -0.54
N VAL A 119 19.82 4.19 -1.26
CA VAL A 119 18.93 5.25 -0.78
C VAL A 119 17.49 4.86 -1.07
N ILE A 120 16.75 4.44 -0.04
CA ILE A 120 15.38 3.95 -0.19
C ILE A 120 14.35 5.08 -0.26
N SER A 121 13.26 4.83 -0.99
CA SER A 121 12.11 5.74 -1.02
C SER A 121 11.37 5.74 0.33
N ALA A 122 10.66 6.82 0.63
CA ALA A 122 9.85 6.90 1.84
C ALA A 122 8.69 5.88 1.85
N ASP A 123 8.16 5.50 0.68
CA ASP A 123 7.19 4.41 0.54
C ASP A 123 7.79 3.06 0.95
N ARG A 124 9.02 2.76 0.50
CA ARG A 124 9.71 1.52 0.90
C ARG A 124 10.06 1.51 2.39
N GLU A 125 10.50 2.65 2.94
CA GLU A 125 10.74 2.82 4.38
C GLU A 125 9.49 2.48 5.20
N ALA A 126 8.32 3.03 4.83
CA ALA A 126 7.02 2.73 5.44
C ALA A 126 6.63 1.24 5.34
N ARG A 127 6.86 0.59 4.18
CA ARG A 127 6.57 -0.84 3.99
C ARG A 127 7.45 -1.74 4.84
N LEU A 128 8.72 -1.42 4.99
CA LEU A 128 9.64 -2.17 5.87
C LEU A 128 9.20 -2.05 7.33
N ALA A 129 8.85 -0.83 7.79
CA ALA A 129 8.32 -0.62 9.14
C ALA A 129 7.01 -1.40 9.38
N PHE A 130 6.10 -1.40 8.40
CA PHE A 130 4.87 -2.16 8.48
C PHE A 130 5.11 -3.68 8.48
N SER A 131 5.99 -4.19 7.62
CA SER A 131 6.39 -5.60 7.61
C SER A 131 6.91 -6.06 8.98
N SER A 132 7.73 -5.24 9.63
CA SER A 132 8.19 -5.51 11.00
C SER A 132 7.02 -5.58 12.00
N ALA A 133 6.05 -4.66 11.90
CA ALA A 133 4.88 -4.64 12.78
C ALA A 133 3.94 -5.86 12.56
N GLN A 134 3.71 -6.26 11.29
CA GLN A 134 2.90 -7.43 10.94
C GLN A 134 3.40 -8.73 11.58
N HIS A 135 4.72 -8.87 11.71
CA HIS A 135 5.31 -10.07 12.30
C HIS A 135 5.36 -10.02 13.83
N ALA A 136 5.33 -8.81 14.40
CA ALA A 136 5.37 -8.63 15.85
C ALA A 136 3.99 -8.71 16.51
N PHE A 137 2.93 -8.39 15.78
CA PHE A 137 1.56 -8.29 16.30
C PHE A 137 0.57 -9.06 15.45
N ASP A 138 -0.39 -9.71 16.12
CA ASP A 138 -1.55 -10.26 15.42
C ASP A 138 -2.49 -9.12 15.02
N LEU A 139 -2.51 -8.82 13.73
CA LEU A 139 -3.34 -7.77 13.14
C LEU A 139 -4.65 -8.30 12.55
N SER A 140 -4.92 -9.60 12.61
CA SER A 140 -6.11 -10.23 12.02
C SER A 140 -7.39 -9.56 12.50
N GLY A 141 -8.22 -9.11 11.57
CA GLY A 141 -9.49 -8.42 11.85
C GLY A 141 -9.36 -7.06 12.53
N LYS A 142 -8.17 -6.45 12.57
CA LYS A 142 -7.93 -5.15 13.22
C LYS A 142 -7.61 -4.08 12.20
N ASN A 143 -8.19 -2.92 12.41
CA ASN A 143 -7.85 -1.69 11.69
C ASN A 143 -6.76 -0.95 12.47
N VAL A 144 -5.61 -0.71 11.86
CA VAL A 144 -4.45 -0.14 12.56
C VAL A 144 -3.80 1.00 11.77
N ILE A 145 -3.14 1.87 12.51
CA ILE A 145 -2.21 2.83 11.93
C ILE A 145 -0.83 2.45 12.46
N VAL A 146 0.12 2.21 11.57
CA VAL A 146 1.54 2.07 11.94
C VAL A 146 2.22 3.40 11.64
N ALA A 147 2.87 3.97 12.66
CA ALA A 147 3.62 5.22 12.56
C ALA A 147 5.09 4.96 12.89
N ASP A 148 5.97 5.34 11.97
CA ASP A 148 7.42 5.39 12.24
C ASP A 148 7.89 6.84 12.28
N ILE A 149 8.31 7.30 13.46
CA ILE A 149 8.81 8.66 13.66
C ILE A 149 10.34 8.64 13.66
N GLY A 150 10.88 9.09 12.54
CA GLY A 150 12.31 9.28 12.37
C GLY A 150 12.82 10.65 12.85
N GLY A 151 14.09 10.93 12.55
CA GLY A 151 14.67 12.25 12.81
C GLY A 151 14.23 13.31 11.80
N GLY A 152 14.03 12.94 10.54
CA GLY A 152 13.70 13.86 9.44
C GLY A 152 12.28 13.75 8.91
N SER A 153 11.64 12.58 9.05
CA SER A 153 10.31 12.28 8.49
C SER A 153 9.46 11.46 9.46
N THR A 154 8.19 11.35 9.14
CA THR A 154 7.24 10.38 9.74
C THR A 154 6.49 9.68 8.63
N GLU A 155 6.55 8.37 8.64
CA GLU A 155 5.82 7.47 7.76
C GLU A 155 4.59 6.93 8.49
N LEU A 156 3.44 6.94 7.78
CA LEU A 156 2.15 6.45 8.30
C LEU A 156 1.61 5.40 7.36
N VAL A 157 1.31 4.22 7.88
CA VAL A 157 0.66 3.14 7.13
C VAL A 157 -0.70 2.87 7.74
N PHE A 158 -1.75 3.01 6.95
CA PHE A 158 -3.11 2.62 7.32
C PHE A 158 -3.37 1.23 6.79
N ALA A 159 -3.78 0.32 7.68
CA ALA A 159 -3.95 -1.07 7.31
C ALA A 159 -5.17 -1.72 7.98
N THR A 160 -5.77 -2.66 7.26
CA THR A 160 -6.79 -3.59 7.76
C THR A 160 -6.18 -4.98 7.76
N GLY A 161 -5.98 -5.54 8.95
CA GLY A 161 -5.20 -6.76 9.09
C GLY A 161 -3.80 -6.59 8.50
N ASN A 162 -3.42 -7.50 7.63
CA ASN A 162 -2.13 -7.50 6.95
C ASN A 162 -2.14 -6.72 5.61
N LEU A 163 -3.22 -6.02 5.30
CA LEU A 163 -3.42 -5.34 4.03
C LEU A 163 -3.23 -3.83 4.17
N ILE A 164 -2.27 -3.28 3.44
CA ILE A 164 -2.02 -1.84 3.40
C ILE A 164 -3.11 -1.17 2.56
N GLU A 165 -3.88 -0.26 3.18
CA GLU A 165 -4.82 0.59 2.48
C GLU A 165 -4.14 1.82 1.88
N SER A 166 -3.37 2.54 2.69
CA SER A 166 -2.68 3.74 2.23
C SER A 166 -1.39 3.99 3.01
N ILE A 167 -0.45 4.65 2.34
CA ILE A 167 0.83 5.08 2.90
C ILE A 167 0.92 6.59 2.74
N PHE A 168 1.30 7.28 3.81
CA PHE A 168 1.59 8.70 3.81
C PHE A 168 2.98 8.94 4.38
N THR A 169 3.69 9.85 3.76
CA THR A 169 4.99 10.31 4.23
C THR A 169 4.96 11.80 4.46
N THR A 170 5.50 12.23 5.58
CA THR A 170 5.51 13.63 5.97
C THR A 170 6.91 14.08 6.39
N PRO A 171 7.31 15.34 6.18
CA PRO A 171 8.57 15.86 6.66
C PRO A 171 8.52 16.20 8.18
N LEU A 172 7.73 15.46 8.94
CA LEU A 172 7.60 15.62 10.38
C LEU A 172 8.59 14.70 11.08
N GLY A 173 9.81 15.18 11.34
CA GLY A 173 10.84 14.43 12.05
C GLY A 173 11.21 15.10 13.37
N ALA A 174 11.55 14.29 14.39
CA ALA A 174 11.87 14.80 15.72
C ALA A 174 13.08 15.74 15.72
N VAL A 175 14.13 15.44 14.96
CA VAL A 175 15.31 16.31 14.80
C VAL A 175 14.94 17.56 14.02
N ARG A 176 14.31 17.39 12.86
CA ARG A 176 13.92 18.49 11.96
C ARG A 176 13.09 19.54 12.69
N LEU A 177 12.02 19.14 13.35
CA LEU A 177 11.12 20.08 14.04
C LEU A 177 11.79 20.72 15.26
N THR A 178 12.65 19.99 15.96
CA THR A 178 13.42 20.58 17.07
C THR A 178 14.33 21.71 16.61
N GLU A 179 15.05 21.53 15.49
CA GLU A 179 15.94 22.56 14.93
C GLU A 179 15.13 23.74 14.35
N GLN A 180 14.05 23.47 13.60
CA GLN A 180 13.23 24.50 12.99
C GLN A 180 12.48 25.38 13.99
N CYS A 181 12.03 24.78 15.12
CA CYS A 181 11.26 25.50 16.15
C CYS A 181 12.11 25.91 17.36
N GLY A 182 13.42 25.66 17.39
CA GLY A 182 14.32 26.07 18.47
C GLY A 182 14.01 25.43 19.84
N LEU A 183 13.63 24.12 19.87
CA LEU A 183 13.09 23.47 21.07
C LEU A 183 14.12 22.74 21.94
N VAL A 184 15.40 22.96 21.70
CA VAL A 184 16.48 22.21 22.36
C VAL A 184 16.44 22.37 23.88
N ASP A 185 16.28 23.57 24.40
CA ASP A 185 16.33 23.86 25.84
C ASP A 185 14.95 24.13 26.48
N GLY A 186 13.90 23.61 25.91
CA GLY A 186 12.54 23.74 26.39
C GLY A 186 11.58 24.13 25.28
N ALA A 187 10.31 24.25 25.62
CA ALA A 187 9.28 24.69 24.69
C ALA A 187 8.49 25.85 25.31
N PRO A 188 8.91 27.10 25.10
CA PRO A 188 8.07 28.26 25.47
C PRO A 188 6.69 28.15 24.83
N PRO A 189 5.63 28.68 25.46
CA PRO A 189 4.26 28.51 24.97
C PRO A 189 4.05 28.92 23.49
N GLU A 190 4.79 29.92 23.02
CA GLU A 190 4.73 30.36 21.62
C GLU A 190 5.39 29.38 20.67
N ALA A 191 6.60 28.91 21.00
CA ALA A 191 7.31 27.89 20.21
C ALA A 191 6.53 26.56 20.16
N PHE A 192 5.89 26.19 21.30
CA PHE A 192 5.03 25.00 21.34
C PHE A 192 3.80 25.14 20.46
N ARG A 193 3.11 26.31 20.50
CA ARG A 193 1.97 26.57 19.58
C ARG A 193 2.39 26.51 18.12
N HIS A 194 3.52 27.14 17.78
CA HIS A 194 4.05 27.09 16.42
C HIS A 194 4.33 25.65 15.96
N LEU A 195 4.93 24.82 16.82
CA LEU A 195 5.17 23.41 16.57
C LEU A 195 3.85 22.63 16.33
N ASP A 196 2.85 22.82 17.19
CA ASP A 196 1.54 22.16 17.08
C ASP A 196 0.83 22.55 15.76
N ASP A 197 0.83 23.84 15.44
CA ASP A 197 0.22 24.37 14.21
C ASP A 197 0.92 23.84 12.96
N GLU A 198 2.26 23.80 12.94
CA GLU A 198 3.04 23.24 11.81
C GLU A 198 2.72 21.76 11.59
N ILE A 199 2.69 20.95 12.66
CA ILE A 199 2.36 19.53 12.56
C ILE A 199 0.92 19.34 12.05
N ASN A 200 -0.05 20.07 12.61
CA ASN A 200 -1.45 20.00 12.19
C ASN A 200 -1.63 20.41 10.72
N SER A 201 -0.99 21.51 10.30
CA SER A 201 -1.02 22.00 8.92
C SER A 201 -0.43 20.98 7.95
N CYS A 202 0.74 20.44 8.27
CA CYS A 202 1.41 19.43 7.47
C CYS A 202 0.55 18.16 7.31
N LEU A 203 0.02 17.63 8.41
CA LEU A 203 -0.84 16.45 8.37
C LEU A 203 -2.15 16.70 7.61
N LYS A 204 -2.74 17.89 7.73
CA LYS A 204 -3.95 18.25 6.97
C LYS A 204 -3.72 18.25 5.46
N LYS A 205 -2.53 18.72 5.02
CA LYS A 205 -2.18 18.80 3.60
C LYS A 205 -1.75 17.44 3.01
N ARG A 206 -1.07 16.61 3.80
CA ARG A 206 -0.38 15.42 3.29
C ARG A 206 -1.06 14.09 3.62
N THR A 207 -2.06 14.09 4.53
CA THR A 207 -2.75 12.86 4.92
C THR A 207 -4.26 13.01 4.78
N THR A 208 -4.93 11.92 4.43
CA THR A 208 -6.38 11.78 4.55
C THR A 208 -6.74 11.18 5.92
N ARG A 209 -8.02 11.22 6.30
CA ARG A 209 -8.50 10.40 7.42
C ARG A 209 -8.63 8.96 6.93
N PRO A 210 -8.33 7.96 7.79
CA PRO A 210 -8.59 6.57 7.44
C PRO A 210 -10.10 6.40 7.21
N LEU A 211 -10.44 5.53 6.26
CA LEU A 211 -11.83 5.22 5.90
C LEU A 211 -12.46 4.22 6.90
N PHE A 212 -11.70 3.80 7.90
CA PHE A 212 -12.08 2.95 9.01
C PHE A 212 -11.83 3.66 10.35
N ALA A 213 -12.45 3.17 11.43
CA ALA A 213 -12.10 3.55 12.79
C ALA A 213 -10.88 2.71 13.24
N PRO A 214 -9.71 3.31 13.48
CA PRO A 214 -8.54 2.56 13.93
C PRO A 214 -8.75 2.05 15.36
N HIS A 215 -8.43 0.78 15.62
CA HIS A 215 -8.48 0.20 16.95
C HIS A 215 -7.34 0.72 17.84
N PHE A 216 -6.16 0.86 17.26
CA PHE A 216 -4.97 1.39 17.92
C PHE A 216 -3.93 1.89 16.91
N LEU A 217 -2.98 2.66 17.40
CA LEU A 217 -1.78 3.06 16.66
C LEU A 217 -0.60 2.23 17.14
N ILE A 218 0.18 1.67 16.23
CA ILE A 218 1.48 1.02 16.52
C ILE A 218 2.57 2.04 16.22
N GLY A 219 3.38 2.34 17.22
CA GLY A 219 4.46 3.30 17.11
C GLY A 219 5.82 2.63 17.04
N SER A 220 6.57 2.88 15.95
CA SER A 220 7.94 2.44 15.71
C SER A 220 8.92 3.61 15.77
N GLY A 221 10.14 3.32 16.15
CA GLY A 221 11.19 4.32 16.27
C GLY A 221 11.49 4.75 17.72
N GLY A 222 12.64 5.40 17.87
CA GLY A 222 13.15 5.67 19.20
C GLY A 222 12.37 6.70 20.01
N THR A 223 11.52 7.51 19.40
CA THR A 223 10.61 8.41 20.12
C THR A 223 9.58 7.61 20.91
N PHE A 224 9.02 6.57 20.30
CA PHE A 224 8.03 5.71 20.95
C PHE A 224 8.62 4.85 22.06
N THR A 225 9.83 4.30 21.86
CA THR A 225 10.49 3.52 22.92
C THR A 225 10.84 4.39 24.12
N THR A 226 11.39 5.60 23.88
CA THR A 226 11.69 6.56 24.96
C THR A 226 10.42 7.02 25.69
N LEU A 227 9.31 7.24 24.98
CA LEU A 227 7.99 7.51 25.60
C LEU A 227 7.61 6.42 26.59
N ALA A 228 7.66 5.15 26.16
CA ALA A 228 7.32 4.02 27.02
C ALA A 228 8.24 3.93 28.25
N GLU A 229 9.56 4.01 28.04
CA GLU A 229 10.56 3.95 29.09
C GLU A 229 10.36 5.04 30.15
N LEU A 230 10.04 6.27 29.75
CA LEU A 230 9.72 7.38 30.66
C LEU A 230 8.45 7.13 31.48
N ILE A 231 7.39 6.61 30.85
CA ILE A 231 6.14 6.29 31.55
C ILE A 231 6.35 5.12 32.51
N MET A 232 7.02 4.06 32.06
CA MET A 232 7.33 2.88 32.87
C MET A 232 8.19 3.24 34.09
N ALA A 233 9.23 4.06 33.89
CA ALA A 233 10.06 4.56 34.99
C ALA A 233 9.23 5.39 35.99
N GLY A 234 8.36 6.26 35.51
CA GLY A 234 7.43 7.03 36.37
C GLY A 234 6.48 6.17 37.19
N LYS A 235 6.06 5.02 36.65
CA LYS A 235 5.20 4.03 37.31
C LYS A 235 5.98 2.97 38.09
N LYS A 236 7.31 2.99 38.05
CA LYS A 236 8.20 1.96 38.63
C LYS A 236 7.94 0.55 38.07
N GLN A 237 7.61 0.47 36.79
CA GLN A 237 7.32 -0.78 36.08
C GLN A 237 8.56 -1.25 35.31
N PHE A 238 9.55 -1.80 36.01
CA PHE A 238 10.85 -2.19 35.42
C PHE A 238 10.85 -3.62 34.86
N ASP A 239 9.89 -4.45 35.26
CA ASP A 239 9.82 -5.88 34.88
C ASP A 239 8.92 -6.15 33.64
N ILE A 240 8.34 -5.09 33.06
CA ILE A 240 7.47 -5.21 31.88
C ILE A 240 8.29 -4.91 30.62
N PRO A 241 8.17 -5.72 29.54
CA PRO A 241 8.85 -5.43 28.29
C PRO A 241 8.28 -4.16 27.63
N VAL A 242 9.15 -3.36 27.02
CA VAL A 242 8.76 -2.17 26.25
C VAL A 242 7.99 -2.57 24.97
N ALA A 243 8.35 -3.70 24.36
CA ALA A 243 7.67 -4.24 23.21
C ALA A 243 6.21 -4.63 23.55
N GLY A 244 5.24 -4.06 22.82
CA GLY A 244 3.81 -4.28 23.07
C GLY A 244 3.23 -3.46 24.23
N TYR A 245 4.04 -2.64 24.91
CA TYR A 245 3.53 -1.76 25.99
C TYR A 245 2.48 -0.80 25.43
N LYS A 246 1.36 -0.67 26.15
CA LYS A 246 0.24 0.18 25.74
C LYS A 246 0.27 1.50 26.50
N VAL A 247 0.17 2.59 25.76
CA VAL A 247 0.14 3.96 26.28
C VAL A 247 -1.18 4.61 25.84
N SER A 248 -1.87 5.27 26.76
CA SER A 248 -3.04 6.08 26.46
C SER A 248 -2.67 7.48 25.98
N HIS A 249 -3.55 8.10 25.19
CA HIS A 249 -3.37 9.50 24.76
C HIS A 249 -3.19 10.46 25.96
N ALA A 250 -3.92 10.23 27.06
CA ALA A 250 -3.81 11.03 28.27
C ALA A 250 -2.42 10.96 28.91
N GLU A 251 -1.77 9.78 28.92
CA GLU A 251 -0.41 9.61 29.41
C GLU A 251 0.61 10.35 28.55
N VAL A 252 0.44 10.31 27.22
CA VAL A 252 1.29 11.07 26.28
C VAL A 252 1.21 12.57 26.60
N ARG A 253 -0.01 13.12 26.71
CA ARG A 253 -0.22 14.54 27.04
C ARG A 253 0.37 14.94 28.38
N HIS A 254 0.12 14.14 29.42
CA HIS A 254 0.64 14.43 30.75
C HIS A 254 2.17 14.48 30.76
N LEU A 255 2.81 13.52 30.08
CA LEU A 255 4.27 13.51 29.98
C LEU A 255 4.79 14.68 29.15
N LEU A 256 4.15 15.01 28.02
CA LEU A 256 4.51 16.14 27.17
C LEU A 256 4.43 17.46 27.93
N ASP A 257 3.33 17.72 28.63
CA ASP A 257 3.14 18.93 29.45
C ASP A 257 4.22 19.08 30.53
N ARG A 258 4.66 17.97 31.11
CA ARG A 258 5.75 17.94 32.07
C ARG A 258 7.11 18.27 31.43
N LEU A 259 7.42 17.65 30.29
CA LEU A 259 8.71 17.81 29.63
C LEU A 259 8.91 19.22 29.04
N CYS A 260 7.82 19.85 28.56
CA CYS A 260 7.86 21.22 28.04
C CYS A 260 8.33 22.25 29.10
N LYS A 261 8.07 21.98 30.37
CA LYS A 261 8.46 22.85 31.51
C LYS A 261 9.84 22.57 32.03
N MET A 262 10.55 21.55 31.52
CA MET A 262 11.84 21.12 32.03
C MET A 262 12.97 21.59 31.12
N PRO A 263 14.09 22.15 31.69
CA PRO A 263 15.27 22.44 30.91
C PRO A 263 15.95 21.14 30.45
N LEU A 264 16.73 21.22 29.38
CA LEU A 264 17.42 20.07 28.78
C LEU A 264 18.22 19.22 29.79
N ARG A 265 18.94 19.88 30.70
CA ARG A 265 19.73 19.19 31.72
C ARG A 265 18.85 18.29 32.61
N ALA A 266 17.72 18.79 33.03
CA ALA A 266 16.77 18.01 33.83
C ALA A 266 16.15 16.86 33.05
N ARG A 267 15.80 17.08 31.77
CA ARG A 267 15.30 16.01 30.89
C ARG A 267 16.30 14.88 30.69
N ARG A 268 17.62 15.22 30.51
CA ARG A 268 18.69 14.23 30.34
C ARG A 268 18.87 13.32 31.56
N SER A 269 18.53 13.81 32.74
CA SER A 269 18.71 13.08 34.01
C SER A 269 17.46 12.30 34.43
N MET A 270 16.39 12.34 33.66
CA MET A 270 15.15 11.58 33.96
C MET A 270 15.38 10.09 33.82
N ALA A 271 14.88 9.31 34.79
CA ALA A 271 14.83 7.85 34.65
C ALA A 271 13.99 7.45 33.42
N GLY A 272 14.51 6.59 32.59
CA GLY A 272 13.91 6.17 31.31
C GLY A 272 14.22 7.08 30.13
N MET A 273 14.98 8.18 30.33
CA MET A 273 15.40 9.05 29.22
C MET A 273 16.71 8.55 28.62
N THR A 274 16.71 8.30 27.33
CA THR A 274 17.94 8.14 26.55
C THR A 274 18.59 9.51 26.37
N PRO A 275 19.78 9.79 26.93
CA PRO A 275 20.35 11.15 27.02
C PRO A 275 20.49 11.89 25.71
N ASP A 276 20.83 11.18 24.61
CA ASP A 276 20.97 11.72 23.24
C ASP A 276 19.66 11.96 22.51
N ARG A 277 18.52 11.71 23.19
CA ARG A 277 17.16 12.02 22.70
C ARG A 277 16.47 13.12 23.48
N ALA A 278 17.04 13.55 24.62
CA ALA A 278 16.42 14.53 25.51
C ALA A 278 16.16 15.89 24.83
N ASP A 279 16.94 16.25 23.83
CA ASP A 279 16.79 17.49 23.06
C ASP A 279 15.63 17.41 22.03
N ILE A 280 15.38 16.23 21.45
CA ILE A 280 14.39 16.05 20.37
C ILE A 280 13.05 15.45 20.85
N ILE A 281 12.95 15.08 22.12
CA ILE A 281 11.80 14.32 22.64
C ILE A 281 10.50 15.15 22.62
N ILE A 282 10.56 16.47 22.86
CA ILE A 282 9.37 17.33 22.86
C ILE A 282 8.73 17.33 21.48
N ALA A 283 9.51 17.57 20.43
CA ALA A 283 9.01 17.54 19.05
C ALA A 283 8.42 16.17 18.70
N GLY A 284 9.13 15.09 19.06
CA GLY A 284 8.65 13.72 18.83
C GLY A 284 7.32 13.40 19.53
N LEU A 285 7.18 13.77 20.81
CA LEU A 285 5.93 13.55 21.56
C LEU A 285 4.79 14.43 21.05
N THR A 286 5.07 15.65 20.59
CA THR A 286 4.03 16.49 19.97
C THR A 286 3.51 15.86 18.68
N ILE A 287 4.39 15.27 17.84
CA ILE A 287 3.93 14.50 16.68
C ILE A 287 2.98 13.37 17.12
N ILE A 288 3.34 12.60 18.15
CA ILE A 288 2.50 11.50 18.67
C ILE A 288 1.14 12.05 19.18
N ASP A 289 1.13 13.10 19.97
CA ASP A 289 -0.10 13.72 20.50
C ASP A 289 -1.05 14.13 19.35
N VAL A 290 -0.52 14.85 18.37
CA VAL A 290 -1.31 15.31 17.22
C VAL A 290 -1.82 14.14 16.37
N LEU A 291 -1.01 13.08 16.15
CA LEU A 291 -1.45 11.88 15.42
C LEU A 291 -2.63 11.19 16.14
N LEU A 292 -2.50 10.96 17.46
CA LEU A 292 -3.55 10.32 18.26
C LEU A 292 -4.85 11.14 18.23
N LYS A 293 -4.75 12.47 18.38
CA LYS A 293 -5.88 13.39 18.32
C LYS A 293 -6.52 13.41 16.93
N ARG A 294 -5.73 13.54 15.86
CA ARG A 294 -6.21 13.65 14.48
C ARG A 294 -6.95 12.41 14.00
N PHE A 295 -6.42 11.23 14.32
CA PHE A 295 -6.99 9.96 13.91
C PHE A 295 -7.95 9.37 14.94
N ARG A 296 -8.21 10.09 16.05
CA ARG A 296 -9.11 9.70 17.14
C ARG A 296 -8.78 8.33 17.73
N VAL A 297 -7.49 8.08 17.93
CA VAL A 297 -6.97 6.86 18.53
C VAL A 297 -6.57 7.14 19.97
N ASN A 298 -7.08 6.37 20.91
CA ASN A 298 -6.74 6.54 22.33
C ASN A 298 -5.64 5.58 22.80
N THR A 299 -5.37 4.51 22.06
CA THR A 299 -4.40 3.48 22.44
C THR A 299 -3.23 3.47 21.46
N LEU A 300 -2.05 3.69 22.00
CA LEU A 300 -0.76 3.53 21.32
C LEU A 300 -0.11 2.24 21.81
N VAL A 301 0.33 1.40 20.89
CA VAL A 301 1.08 0.17 21.15
C VAL A 301 2.53 0.39 20.71
N ILE A 302 3.48 0.13 21.59
CA ILE A 302 4.90 0.37 21.33
C ILE A 302 5.51 -0.80 20.56
N HIS A 303 6.15 -0.48 19.45
CA HIS A 303 6.95 -1.42 18.65
C HIS A 303 8.43 -1.06 18.79
N THR A 304 9.24 -2.00 19.29
CA THR A 304 10.67 -1.75 19.53
C THR A 304 11.54 -2.00 18.30
N ARG A 305 10.97 -2.63 17.28
CA ARG A 305 11.61 -2.93 16.02
C ARG A 305 11.13 -1.96 14.94
N GLY A 306 11.60 -2.09 13.69
CA GLY A 306 11.18 -1.18 12.62
C GLY A 306 11.84 -1.51 11.29
N VAL A 307 12.30 -0.49 10.56
CA VAL A 307 12.81 -0.60 9.18
C VAL A 307 13.91 -1.67 9.02
N ARG A 308 14.88 -1.76 9.95
CA ARG A 308 15.95 -2.77 9.91
C ARG A 308 15.42 -4.20 9.98
N ASP A 309 14.45 -4.43 10.87
CA ASP A 309 13.81 -5.75 11.01
C ASP A 309 13.04 -6.12 9.76
N GLY A 310 12.33 -5.14 9.17
CA GLY A 310 11.69 -5.30 7.88
C GLY A 310 12.69 -5.65 6.77
N LEU A 311 13.87 -5.02 6.77
CA LEU A 311 14.92 -5.31 5.81
C LEU A 311 15.50 -6.72 5.99
N VAL A 312 15.79 -7.15 7.24
CA VAL A 312 16.25 -8.51 7.52
C VAL A 312 15.22 -9.54 7.06
N ARG A 313 13.93 -9.29 7.26
CA ARG A 313 12.86 -10.18 6.76
C ARG A 313 12.82 -10.24 5.25
N GLU A 314 12.94 -9.11 4.57
CA GLU A 314 13.04 -9.06 3.12
C GLU A 314 14.24 -9.88 2.61
N MET A 315 15.39 -9.79 3.29
CA MET A 315 16.57 -10.60 2.97
C MET A 315 16.33 -12.10 3.21
N ILE A 316 15.60 -12.47 4.25
CA ILE A 316 15.23 -13.87 4.52
C ILE A 316 14.25 -14.39 3.48
N ASP A 317 13.24 -13.61 3.12
CA ASP A 317 12.25 -13.98 2.10
C ASP A 317 12.95 -14.22 0.74
N GLU A 318 13.94 -13.42 0.41
CA GLU A 318 14.76 -13.62 -0.79
C GLU A 318 15.63 -14.89 -0.71
N LEU A 319 16.20 -15.20 0.45
CA LEU A 319 16.96 -16.44 0.63
C LEU A 319 16.07 -17.67 0.50
N LEU A 320 14.88 -17.65 1.09
CA LEU A 320 13.92 -18.76 1.01
C LEU A 320 13.31 -18.89 -0.40
N GLY A 321 13.15 -17.78 -1.13
CA GLY A 321 12.72 -17.78 -2.52
C GLY A 321 13.83 -18.15 -3.50
N SER A 322 15.11 -18.13 -3.07
CA SER A 322 16.28 -18.42 -3.91
C SER A 322 16.61 -19.91 -4.04
N ASP A 323 16.01 -20.77 -3.22
CA ASP A 323 16.21 -22.24 -3.30
C ASP A 323 15.48 -22.91 -4.49
N GLY A 324 14.94 -22.15 -5.40
CA GLY A 324 14.24 -22.63 -6.59
C GLY A 324 14.36 -21.73 -7.80
N GLY A 325 15.54 -21.63 -8.40
CA GLY A 325 15.66 -21.23 -9.82
C GLY A 325 15.36 -19.76 -10.13
N THR A 326 16.16 -19.20 -11.06
CA THR A 326 15.84 -18.01 -11.85
C THR A 326 14.35 -17.73 -11.89
N ALA A 327 13.95 -16.45 -11.79
CA ALA A 327 12.57 -16.01 -12.00
C ALA A 327 12.08 -16.45 -13.39
N VAL A 328 11.83 -17.74 -13.53
CA VAL A 328 11.13 -18.34 -14.66
C VAL A 328 9.71 -17.80 -14.56
N ASP A 329 9.24 -17.29 -15.66
CA ASP A 329 7.89 -16.84 -15.91
C ASP A 329 6.91 -18.01 -15.59
N GLN A 330 6.52 -18.18 -14.32
CA GLN A 330 5.62 -19.24 -13.87
C GLN A 330 4.21 -18.63 -13.73
N PRO A 331 3.33 -18.82 -14.72
CA PRO A 331 1.97 -18.32 -14.70
C PRO A 331 1.18 -18.78 -13.46
N GLU A 332 1.49 -20.02 -12.98
CA GLU A 332 0.81 -20.62 -11.83
C GLU A 332 1.08 -19.84 -10.53
N LEU A 333 2.32 -19.36 -10.31
CA LEU A 333 2.65 -18.55 -9.13
C LEU A 333 1.92 -17.20 -9.11
N ARG A 334 1.69 -16.61 -10.29
CA ARG A 334 0.94 -15.35 -10.42
C ARG A 334 -0.53 -15.56 -10.09
N ASP A 335 -1.14 -16.58 -10.68
CA ASP A 335 -2.53 -16.93 -10.44
C ASP A 335 -2.78 -17.31 -8.97
N GLU A 336 -1.84 -18.02 -8.36
CA GLU A 336 -1.89 -18.36 -6.94
C GLU A 336 -1.76 -17.12 -6.03
N ALA A 337 -0.92 -16.15 -6.39
CA ALA A 337 -0.79 -14.89 -5.66
C ALA A 337 -2.09 -14.05 -5.72
N ILE A 338 -2.72 -13.98 -6.90
CA ILE A 338 -4.04 -13.35 -7.10
C ILE A 338 -5.11 -14.04 -6.25
N GLU A 339 -5.15 -15.37 -6.29
CA GLU A 339 -6.14 -16.17 -5.55
C GLU A 339 -5.96 -16.03 -4.03
N ARG A 340 -4.72 -15.98 -3.55
CA ARG A 340 -4.44 -15.72 -2.13
C ARG A 340 -4.94 -14.36 -1.68
N LEU A 341 -4.71 -13.30 -2.46
CA LEU A 341 -5.22 -11.96 -2.15
C LEU A 341 -6.74 -11.92 -2.19
N ALA A 342 -7.38 -12.49 -3.21
CA ALA A 342 -8.83 -12.60 -3.31
C ALA A 342 -9.42 -13.33 -2.10
N THR A 343 -8.80 -14.44 -1.70
CA THR A 343 -9.19 -15.26 -0.54
C THR A 343 -9.06 -14.51 0.78
N ALA A 344 -7.98 -13.75 0.96
CA ALA A 344 -7.75 -13.00 2.20
C ALA A 344 -8.76 -11.85 2.40
N CYS A 345 -9.34 -11.33 1.31
CA CYS A 345 -10.15 -10.13 1.35
C CYS A 345 -11.66 -10.35 1.17
N SER A 346 -12.09 -11.41 0.48
CA SER A 346 -13.51 -11.60 0.17
C SER A 346 -13.98 -13.03 0.36
N GLY A 347 -15.17 -13.18 0.92
CA GLY A 347 -15.88 -14.47 0.95
C GLY A 347 -16.49 -14.89 -0.39
N GLU A 348 -16.45 -14.03 -1.42
CA GLU A 348 -17.18 -14.20 -2.67
C GLU A 348 -16.28 -14.54 -3.88
N ARG A 349 -15.46 -15.59 -3.74
CA ARG A 349 -14.55 -16.04 -4.80
C ARG A 349 -15.25 -16.47 -6.09
N GLU A 350 -16.41 -17.08 -5.97
CA GLU A 350 -17.14 -17.61 -7.13
C GLU A 350 -17.59 -16.51 -8.06
N HIS A 351 -18.09 -15.39 -7.52
CA HIS A 351 -18.43 -14.22 -8.33
C HIS A 351 -17.22 -13.68 -9.10
N GLY A 352 -16.10 -13.43 -8.42
CA GLY A 352 -14.89 -12.92 -9.06
C GLY A 352 -14.35 -13.84 -10.16
N ARG A 353 -14.33 -15.17 -9.93
CA ARG A 353 -13.94 -16.17 -10.93
C ARG A 353 -14.89 -16.20 -12.11
N LYS A 354 -16.20 -16.11 -11.86
CA LYS A 354 -17.22 -16.08 -12.91
C LYS A 354 -17.07 -14.85 -13.79
N VAL A 355 -16.96 -13.69 -13.19
CA VAL A 355 -16.75 -12.43 -13.91
C VAL A 355 -15.45 -12.46 -14.71
N ALA A 356 -14.37 -13.02 -14.17
CA ALA A 356 -13.09 -13.18 -14.86
C ALA A 356 -13.25 -14.06 -16.12
N SER A 357 -13.93 -15.20 -15.99
CA SER A 357 -14.22 -16.08 -17.12
C SER A 357 -15.02 -15.38 -18.22
N LEU A 358 -16.10 -14.69 -17.85
CA LEU A 358 -16.94 -13.96 -18.82
C LEU A 358 -16.17 -12.80 -19.46
N ALA A 359 -15.40 -12.03 -18.68
CA ALA A 359 -14.60 -10.93 -19.19
C ALA A 359 -13.52 -11.42 -20.16
N GLY A 360 -12.84 -12.51 -19.84
CA GLY A 360 -11.83 -13.13 -20.70
C GLY A 360 -12.45 -13.62 -22.02
N ARG A 361 -13.64 -14.24 -21.98
CA ARG A 361 -14.37 -14.68 -23.17
C ARG A 361 -14.79 -13.51 -24.06
N ILE A 362 -15.31 -12.43 -23.49
CA ILE A 362 -15.66 -11.22 -24.24
C ILE A 362 -14.39 -10.62 -24.86
N PHE A 363 -13.32 -10.47 -24.09
CA PHE A 363 -12.06 -9.89 -24.54
C PHE A 363 -11.46 -10.68 -25.72
N GLU A 364 -11.38 -12.00 -25.59
CA GLU A 364 -10.81 -12.90 -26.61
C GLU A 364 -11.48 -12.72 -27.97
N GLN A 365 -12.83 -12.68 -27.98
CA GLN A 365 -13.62 -12.55 -29.21
C GLN A 365 -13.59 -11.12 -29.79
N MET A 366 -13.21 -10.12 -28.99
CA MET A 366 -13.04 -8.72 -29.43
C MET A 366 -11.60 -8.37 -29.82
N THR A 367 -10.63 -9.25 -29.53
CA THR A 367 -9.20 -8.95 -29.69
C THR A 367 -8.86 -8.59 -31.13
N GLU A 368 -9.19 -9.45 -32.09
CA GLU A 368 -8.88 -9.24 -33.51
C GLU A 368 -9.75 -8.13 -34.14
N PRO A 369 -11.10 -8.14 -33.97
CA PRO A 369 -11.97 -7.14 -34.61
C PRO A 369 -11.73 -5.70 -34.11
N LEU A 370 -11.34 -5.50 -32.86
CA LEU A 370 -11.17 -4.18 -32.24
C LEU A 370 -9.72 -3.83 -31.86
N GLY A 371 -8.76 -4.64 -32.32
CA GLY A 371 -7.33 -4.38 -32.13
C GLY A 371 -6.91 -4.28 -30.66
N LEU A 372 -7.36 -5.22 -29.81
CA LEU A 372 -6.95 -5.28 -28.42
C LEU A 372 -5.58 -5.97 -28.29
N GLN A 373 -4.82 -5.60 -27.29
CA GLN A 373 -3.54 -6.27 -27.01
C GLN A 373 -3.81 -7.59 -26.28
N ALA A 374 -3.41 -8.73 -26.85
CA ALA A 374 -3.66 -10.05 -26.27
C ALA A 374 -3.13 -10.20 -24.82
N SER A 375 -2.05 -9.51 -24.49
CA SER A 375 -1.48 -9.47 -23.13
C SER A 375 -2.43 -8.88 -22.08
N ASP A 376 -3.40 -8.04 -22.48
CA ASP A 376 -4.32 -7.38 -21.56
C ASP A 376 -5.40 -8.32 -21.04
N ARG A 377 -5.65 -9.44 -21.71
CA ARG A 377 -6.62 -10.45 -21.27
C ARG A 377 -6.33 -10.93 -19.84
N MET A 378 -5.09 -11.30 -19.57
CA MET A 378 -4.67 -11.80 -18.27
C MET A 378 -4.82 -10.73 -17.18
N LEU A 379 -4.44 -9.47 -17.48
CA LEU A 379 -4.61 -8.35 -16.55
C LEU A 379 -6.09 -8.09 -16.23
N LEU A 380 -6.96 -8.20 -17.23
CA LEU A 380 -8.41 -8.08 -17.07
C LEU A 380 -8.99 -9.19 -16.18
N GLU A 381 -8.60 -10.44 -16.41
CA GLU A 381 -9.06 -11.59 -15.61
C GLU A 381 -8.62 -11.46 -14.15
N TRP A 382 -7.38 -11.02 -13.90
CA TRP A 382 -6.89 -10.75 -12.55
C TRP A 382 -7.63 -9.57 -11.89
N ALA A 383 -7.89 -8.49 -12.64
CA ALA A 383 -8.67 -7.36 -12.13
C ALA A 383 -10.10 -7.78 -11.76
N ALA A 384 -10.72 -8.67 -12.56
CA ALA A 384 -12.04 -9.21 -12.28
C ALA A 384 -12.09 -10.05 -10.99
N ARG A 385 -11.08 -10.89 -10.76
CA ARG A 385 -10.97 -11.67 -9.50
C ARG A 385 -10.78 -10.78 -8.27
N LEU A 386 -10.13 -9.62 -8.43
CA LEU A 386 -9.78 -8.70 -7.35
C LEU A 386 -10.74 -7.49 -7.24
N GLN A 387 -11.75 -7.34 -8.09
CA GLN A 387 -12.60 -6.14 -8.14
C GLN A 387 -13.29 -5.82 -6.81
N ASP A 388 -13.63 -6.84 -6.04
CA ASP A 388 -14.43 -6.74 -4.82
C ASP A 388 -13.61 -6.93 -3.51
N VAL A 389 -12.27 -7.05 -3.59
CA VAL A 389 -11.40 -7.18 -2.40
C VAL A 389 -11.55 -6.03 -1.40
N GLY A 390 -12.01 -4.86 -1.86
CA GLY A 390 -12.27 -3.71 -1.02
C GLY A 390 -13.44 -3.85 -0.05
N TYR A 391 -14.28 -4.87 -0.20
CA TYR A 391 -15.35 -5.16 0.79
C TYR A 391 -14.81 -5.44 2.19
N VAL A 392 -13.59 -5.94 2.31
CA VAL A 392 -12.96 -6.17 3.62
C VAL A 392 -12.81 -4.88 4.42
N ILE A 393 -12.74 -3.72 3.76
CA ILE A 393 -12.64 -2.40 4.41
C ILE A 393 -14.05 -1.83 4.63
N ASN A 394 -14.81 -1.65 3.55
CA ASN A 394 -16.17 -1.12 3.61
C ASN A 394 -16.93 -1.47 2.33
N TYR A 395 -18.24 -1.73 2.48
CA TYR A 395 -19.15 -1.92 1.34
C TYR A 395 -19.27 -0.65 0.48
N GLU A 396 -19.41 0.51 1.14
CA GLU A 396 -19.46 1.79 0.43
C GLU A 396 -18.10 2.09 -0.22
N GLN A 397 -18.15 2.46 -1.50
CA GLN A 397 -16.96 2.80 -2.29
C GLN A 397 -15.88 1.70 -2.33
N HIS A 398 -16.22 0.43 -2.11
CA HIS A 398 -15.27 -0.69 -2.11
C HIS A 398 -14.35 -0.70 -3.34
N HIS A 399 -14.81 -0.27 -4.51
CA HIS A 399 -14.00 -0.16 -5.72
C HIS A 399 -12.79 0.78 -5.55
N LYS A 400 -12.88 1.81 -4.71
CA LYS A 400 -11.74 2.65 -4.36
C LYS A 400 -10.78 1.94 -3.39
N HIS A 401 -11.36 1.18 -2.44
CA HIS A 401 -10.57 0.35 -1.54
C HIS A 401 -9.85 -0.77 -2.29
N SER A 402 -10.52 -1.44 -3.23
CA SER A 402 -9.89 -2.45 -4.09
C SER A 402 -8.67 -1.89 -4.81
N TYR A 403 -8.75 -0.67 -5.37
CA TYR A 403 -7.60 -0.01 -5.98
C TYR A 403 -6.41 0.09 -5.02
N HIS A 404 -6.63 0.60 -3.81
CA HIS A 404 -5.56 0.80 -2.84
C HIS A 404 -4.97 -0.53 -2.35
N LEU A 405 -5.82 -1.51 -2.04
CA LEU A 405 -5.39 -2.83 -1.60
C LEU A 405 -4.55 -3.53 -2.68
N ILE A 406 -5.03 -3.56 -3.92
CA ILE A 406 -4.31 -4.20 -5.05
C ILE A 406 -2.98 -3.50 -5.28
N ARG A 407 -2.99 -2.18 -5.42
CA ARG A 407 -1.79 -1.38 -5.70
C ARG A 407 -0.71 -1.55 -4.63
N ASN A 408 -1.12 -1.67 -3.36
CA ASN A 408 -0.20 -1.77 -2.23
C ASN A 408 0.17 -3.22 -1.88
N SER A 409 -0.43 -4.22 -2.53
CA SER A 409 -0.10 -5.63 -2.32
C SER A 409 1.24 -5.99 -2.97
N ARG A 410 1.99 -6.91 -2.32
CA ARG A 410 3.13 -7.58 -2.97
C ARG A 410 2.62 -8.90 -3.54
N LEU A 411 2.51 -8.97 -4.85
CA LEU A 411 2.10 -10.17 -5.57
C LEU A 411 3.29 -10.76 -6.31
N PRO A 412 3.84 -11.91 -5.87
CA PRO A 412 4.99 -12.53 -6.50
C PRO A 412 4.76 -12.76 -8.00
N GLY A 413 5.76 -12.46 -8.81
CA GLY A 413 5.71 -12.63 -10.25
C GLY A 413 4.92 -11.56 -11.02
N ILE A 414 4.25 -10.60 -10.36
CA ILE A 414 3.52 -9.51 -11.01
C ILE A 414 4.34 -8.22 -10.93
N ARG A 415 4.63 -7.63 -12.08
CA ARG A 415 5.40 -6.38 -12.16
C ARG A 415 4.58 -5.22 -11.58
N THR A 416 5.26 -4.25 -10.98
CA THR A 416 4.62 -3.05 -10.39
C THR A 416 3.74 -2.30 -11.39
N HIS A 417 4.17 -2.22 -12.66
CA HIS A 417 3.40 -1.60 -13.74
C HIS A 417 2.09 -2.35 -14.01
N ASP A 418 2.14 -3.68 -14.12
CA ASP A 418 0.96 -4.51 -14.35
C ASP A 418 0.00 -4.42 -13.16
N LEU A 419 0.54 -4.39 -11.94
CA LEU A 419 -0.25 -4.22 -10.71
C LEU A 419 -1.02 -2.88 -10.68
N GLU A 420 -0.39 -1.80 -11.17
CA GLU A 420 -1.07 -0.49 -11.30
C GLU A 420 -2.20 -0.54 -12.33
N LEU A 421 -2.02 -1.26 -13.46
CA LEU A 421 -3.09 -1.47 -14.45
C LEU A 421 -4.24 -2.28 -13.86
N ILE A 422 -3.95 -3.42 -13.22
CA ILE A 422 -4.95 -4.29 -12.56
C ILE A 422 -5.75 -3.49 -11.53
N ALA A 423 -5.06 -2.72 -10.68
CA ALA A 423 -5.70 -1.90 -9.65
C ALA A 423 -6.66 -0.85 -10.26
N ASN A 424 -6.22 -0.18 -11.33
CA ASN A 424 -7.06 0.80 -12.04
C ASN A 424 -8.27 0.15 -12.71
N VAL A 425 -8.10 -1.00 -13.37
CA VAL A 425 -9.23 -1.73 -13.98
C VAL A 425 -10.24 -2.15 -12.92
N ALA A 426 -9.76 -2.74 -11.80
CA ALA A 426 -10.62 -3.09 -10.67
C ALA A 426 -11.34 -1.87 -10.08
N ARG A 427 -10.67 -0.70 -9.97
CA ARG A 427 -11.30 0.52 -9.49
C ARG A 427 -12.49 0.95 -10.33
N TYR A 428 -12.42 0.77 -11.66
CA TYR A 428 -13.43 1.25 -12.59
C TYR A 428 -14.47 0.21 -12.98
N HIS A 429 -14.55 -0.94 -12.29
CA HIS A 429 -15.59 -1.94 -12.52
C HIS A 429 -17.00 -1.40 -12.20
N ARG A 430 -17.10 -0.33 -11.41
CA ARG A 430 -18.33 0.40 -11.09
C ARG A 430 -18.06 1.89 -10.79
N GLY A 431 -19.12 2.64 -10.54
CA GLY A 431 -19.03 4.07 -10.23
C GLY A 431 -18.66 4.93 -11.44
N ALA A 432 -17.93 6.02 -11.19
CA ALA A 432 -17.54 6.96 -12.23
C ALA A 432 -16.67 6.33 -13.31
N HIS A 433 -16.82 6.80 -14.56
CA HIS A 433 -15.95 6.40 -15.66
C HIS A 433 -14.51 6.90 -15.47
N PRO A 434 -13.51 6.19 -16.03
CA PRO A 434 -12.13 6.65 -16.00
C PRO A 434 -11.99 7.99 -16.75
N LYS A 435 -11.46 9.01 -16.06
CA LYS A 435 -11.22 10.35 -16.61
C LYS A 435 -9.75 10.73 -16.41
N ARG A 436 -9.13 11.37 -17.39
CA ARG A 436 -7.71 11.81 -17.32
C ARG A 436 -7.39 12.66 -16.08
N LYS A 437 -8.37 13.41 -15.54
CA LYS A 437 -8.22 14.21 -14.33
C LYS A 437 -8.22 13.40 -13.02
N HIS A 438 -8.57 12.13 -13.03
CA HIS A 438 -8.49 11.30 -11.83
C HIS A 438 -7.02 11.03 -11.50
N GLU A 439 -6.61 11.31 -10.28
CA GLU A 439 -5.22 11.24 -9.84
C GLU A 439 -4.59 9.87 -10.10
N ASN A 440 -5.31 8.79 -9.84
CA ASN A 440 -4.85 7.42 -10.08
C ASN A 440 -4.59 7.14 -11.57
N LEU A 441 -5.38 7.73 -12.48
CA LEU A 441 -5.25 7.51 -13.91
C LEU A 441 -4.23 8.48 -14.54
N SER A 442 -4.09 9.71 -14.02
CA SER A 442 -3.15 10.71 -14.53
C SER A 442 -1.68 10.32 -14.38
N ARG A 443 -1.38 9.34 -13.53
CA ARG A 443 -0.04 8.77 -13.33
C ARG A 443 0.38 7.80 -14.43
N LEU A 444 -0.58 7.31 -15.22
CA LEU A 444 -0.36 6.37 -16.30
C LEU A 444 -0.05 7.08 -17.62
N SER A 445 0.66 6.42 -18.51
CA SER A 445 0.85 6.88 -19.89
C SER A 445 -0.49 6.98 -20.62
N SER A 446 -0.56 7.75 -21.70
CA SER A 446 -1.80 7.87 -22.51
C SER A 446 -2.23 6.52 -23.09
N GLU A 447 -1.28 5.66 -23.44
CA GLU A 447 -1.54 4.29 -23.93
C GLU A 447 -2.15 3.43 -22.82
N ASP A 448 -1.55 3.42 -21.62
CA ASP A 448 -2.06 2.66 -20.49
C ASP A 448 -3.43 3.14 -20.02
N GLN A 449 -3.69 4.45 -20.10
CA GLN A 449 -5.02 4.99 -19.83
C GLN A 449 -6.07 4.41 -20.79
N GLN A 450 -5.74 4.25 -22.07
CA GLN A 450 -6.64 3.63 -23.06
C GLN A 450 -6.82 2.13 -22.77
N ARG A 451 -5.75 1.40 -22.44
CA ARG A 451 -5.82 -0.01 -22.05
C ARG A 451 -6.75 -0.20 -20.85
N VAL A 452 -6.58 0.62 -19.78
CA VAL A 452 -7.48 0.61 -18.61
C VAL A 452 -8.92 0.90 -18.99
N GLN A 453 -9.18 1.88 -19.87
CA GLN A 453 -10.55 2.21 -20.31
C GLN A 453 -11.19 1.03 -21.05
N ARG A 454 -10.48 0.37 -21.97
CA ARG A 454 -10.94 -0.79 -22.72
C ARG A 454 -11.25 -1.98 -21.80
N MET A 455 -10.31 -2.34 -20.92
CA MET A 455 -10.50 -3.42 -19.96
C MET A 455 -11.63 -3.12 -18.96
N ALA A 456 -11.72 -1.90 -18.43
CA ALA A 456 -12.79 -1.52 -17.52
C ALA A 456 -14.18 -1.55 -18.18
N ALA A 457 -14.28 -1.18 -19.47
CA ALA A 457 -15.52 -1.26 -20.25
C ALA A 457 -16.02 -2.70 -20.33
N ILE A 458 -15.14 -3.64 -20.66
CA ILE A 458 -15.46 -5.08 -20.72
C ILE A 458 -15.82 -5.61 -19.33
N LEU A 459 -15.03 -5.25 -18.30
CA LEU A 459 -15.27 -5.71 -16.93
C LEU A 459 -16.64 -5.27 -16.38
N ARG A 460 -17.08 -4.06 -16.70
CA ARG A 460 -18.40 -3.55 -16.30
C ARG A 460 -19.53 -4.39 -16.85
N VAL A 461 -19.48 -4.72 -18.14
CA VAL A 461 -20.47 -5.57 -18.79
C VAL A 461 -20.43 -6.99 -18.23
N ALA A 462 -19.24 -7.58 -18.12
CA ALA A 462 -19.05 -8.92 -17.55
C ALA A 462 -19.55 -9.02 -16.10
N GLY A 463 -19.25 -8.01 -15.26
CA GLY A 463 -19.77 -7.93 -13.90
C GLY A 463 -21.30 -7.72 -13.83
N GLY A 464 -21.92 -7.19 -14.91
CA GLY A 464 -23.35 -7.13 -15.07
C GLY A 464 -23.97 -8.49 -15.36
N LEU A 465 -23.28 -9.36 -16.12
CA LEU A 465 -23.72 -10.70 -16.49
C LEU A 465 -23.70 -11.73 -15.34
N ASP A 466 -23.18 -11.39 -14.19
CA ASP A 466 -23.30 -12.19 -12.95
C ASP A 466 -23.81 -11.32 -11.79
N ARG A 467 -24.73 -10.40 -12.08
CA ARG A 467 -25.31 -9.49 -11.09
C ARG A 467 -26.12 -10.23 -10.02
N SER A 468 -26.82 -11.30 -10.43
CA SER A 468 -27.59 -12.15 -9.53
C SER A 468 -26.72 -13.00 -8.61
N ARG A 469 -25.41 -13.14 -8.92
CA ARG A 469 -24.44 -14.03 -8.26
C ARG A 469 -24.86 -15.51 -8.25
N SER A 470 -25.81 -15.87 -9.11
CA SER A 470 -26.35 -17.22 -9.24
C SER A 470 -25.61 -18.06 -10.29
N GLN A 471 -24.62 -17.47 -10.99
CA GLN A 471 -23.82 -18.11 -12.04
C GLN A 471 -24.63 -18.73 -13.17
N GLN A 472 -25.85 -18.22 -13.41
CA GLN A 472 -26.77 -18.74 -14.45
C GLN A 472 -26.22 -18.55 -15.88
N VAL A 473 -25.49 -17.45 -16.11
CA VAL A 473 -24.83 -17.21 -17.40
C VAL A 473 -23.63 -18.16 -17.51
N ARG A 474 -23.70 -19.12 -18.43
CA ARG A 474 -22.63 -20.11 -18.63
C ARG A 474 -21.53 -19.61 -19.53
N ASP A 475 -21.87 -18.93 -20.60
CA ASP A 475 -20.94 -18.42 -21.63
C ASP A 475 -21.54 -17.18 -22.31
N VAL A 476 -20.72 -16.48 -23.09
CA VAL A 476 -21.11 -15.35 -23.91
C VAL A 476 -20.44 -15.46 -25.28
N ARG A 477 -21.22 -15.28 -26.35
CA ARG A 477 -20.73 -15.20 -27.72
C ARG A 477 -20.81 -13.75 -28.19
N VAL A 478 -19.71 -13.26 -28.74
CA VAL A 478 -19.61 -11.86 -29.18
C VAL A 478 -19.54 -11.84 -30.70
N THR A 479 -20.37 -11.02 -31.29
CA THR A 479 -20.32 -10.72 -32.73
C THR A 479 -20.11 -9.23 -32.89
N VAL A 480 -19.02 -8.85 -33.55
CA VAL A 480 -18.66 -7.45 -33.84
C VAL A 480 -19.11 -7.18 -35.29
N ALA A 481 -20.02 -6.23 -35.48
CA ALA A 481 -20.46 -5.74 -36.76
C ALA A 481 -20.17 -4.24 -36.88
N ASP A 482 -20.26 -3.68 -38.10
CA ASP A 482 -19.92 -2.26 -38.33
C ASP A 482 -20.78 -1.28 -37.51
N GLU A 483 -22.02 -1.66 -37.16
CA GLU A 483 -22.97 -0.79 -36.48
C GLU A 483 -23.16 -1.13 -34.99
N CYS A 484 -22.81 -2.33 -34.52
CA CYS A 484 -22.98 -2.73 -33.11
C CYS A 484 -22.18 -3.97 -32.75
N VAL A 485 -21.97 -4.14 -31.44
CA VAL A 485 -21.44 -5.36 -30.84
C VAL A 485 -22.58 -6.11 -30.18
N THR A 486 -22.82 -7.34 -30.59
CA THR A 486 -23.85 -8.20 -30.00
C THR A 486 -23.22 -9.21 -29.05
N LEU A 487 -23.75 -9.29 -27.83
CA LEU A 487 -23.37 -10.26 -26.81
C LEU A 487 -24.55 -11.26 -26.63
N ASP A 488 -24.41 -12.44 -27.20
CA ASP A 488 -25.38 -13.53 -27.07
C ASP A 488 -25.05 -14.33 -25.81
N VAL A 489 -25.86 -14.16 -24.76
CA VAL A 489 -25.73 -14.76 -23.45
C VAL A 489 -26.24 -16.18 -23.44
N VAL A 490 -25.41 -17.14 -23.09
CA VAL A 490 -25.76 -18.57 -23.03
C VAL A 490 -26.11 -18.95 -21.58
N ALA A 491 -27.38 -19.32 -21.37
CA ALA A 491 -27.91 -19.77 -20.10
C ALA A 491 -29.00 -20.84 -20.31
N GLU A 492 -29.26 -21.68 -19.30
CA GLU A 492 -30.35 -22.70 -19.40
C GLU A 492 -31.74 -22.08 -19.39
N GLN A 493 -31.91 -21.04 -18.57
CA GLN A 493 -33.11 -20.21 -18.51
C GLN A 493 -32.72 -18.76 -18.76
N GLU A 494 -33.69 -17.93 -19.16
CA GLU A 494 -33.43 -16.52 -19.41
C GLU A 494 -32.94 -15.81 -18.14
N PRO A 495 -31.69 -15.33 -18.11
CA PRO A 495 -31.09 -14.70 -16.91
C PRO A 495 -31.45 -13.20 -16.90
N LEU A 496 -32.70 -12.88 -16.69
CA LEU A 496 -33.26 -11.52 -16.80
C LEU A 496 -32.48 -10.49 -15.97
N VAL A 497 -32.13 -10.83 -14.72
CA VAL A 497 -31.39 -9.91 -13.79
C VAL A 497 -30.01 -9.63 -14.32
N ASP A 498 -29.34 -10.62 -14.89
CA ASP A 498 -27.95 -10.52 -15.37
C ASP A 498 -27.90 -9.80 -16.73
N ILE A 499 -28.87 -10.05 -17.64
CA ILE A 499 -29.00 -9.28 -18.86
C ILE A 499 -29.27 -7.81 -18.57
N TRP A 500 -30.29 -7.51 -17.75
CA TRP A 500 -30.58 -6.15 -17.32
C TRP A 500 -29.37 -5.49 -16.59
N GLY A 501 -28.64 -6.26 -15.76
CA GLY A 501 -27.44 -5.81 -15.07
C GLY A 501 -26.33 -5.40 -16.02
N ALA A 502 -26.16 -6.13 -17.13
CA ALA A 502 -25.16 -5.86 -18.15
C ALA A 502 -25.59 -4.67 -19.05
N GLU A 503 -26.84 -4.62 -19.51
CA GLU A 503 -27.38 -3.51 -20.30
C GLU A 503 -27.18 -2.15 -19.64
N ARG A 504 -27.39 -2.06 -18.32
CA ARG A 504 -27.20 -0.83 -17.57
C ARG A 504 -25.73 -0.42 -17.41
N ARG A 505 -24.78 -1.16 -17.95
CA ARG A 505 -23.34 -0.92 -17.84
C ARG A 505 -22.63 -0.82 -19.19
N THR A 506 -23.39 -0.72 -20.28
CA THR A 506 -22.84 -0.56 -21.64
C THR A 506 -22.34 0.84 -21.93
N ASP A 507 -22.71 1.84 -21.13
CA ASP A 507 -22.39 3.25 -21.32
C ASP A 507 -20.89 3.54 -21.50
N LEU A 508 -20.02 2.90 -20.72
CA LEU A 508 -18.58 3.00 -20.91
C LEU A 508 -18.10 2.22 -22.12
N PHE A 509 -18.70 1.05 -22.40
CA PHE A 509 -18.37 0.22 -23.53
C PHE A 509 -18.60 0.95 -24.85
N GLU A 510 -19.81 1.52 -25.04
CA GLU A 510 -20.19 2.30 -26.21
C GLU A 510 -19.27 3.52 -26.40
N LYS A 511 -18.94 4.20 -25.29
CA LYS A 511 -18.05 5.36 -25.33
C LYS A 511 -16.63 5.02 -25.76
N VAL A 512 -16.11 3.86 -25.32
CA VAL A 512 -14.71 3.46 -25.54
C VAL A 512 -14.50 2.82 -26.90
N PHE A 513 -15.46 1.99 -27.35
CA PHE A 513 -15.37 1.28 -28.61
C PHE A 513 -16.07 1.98 -29.78
N GLY A 514 -16.89 3.01 -29.48
CA GLY A 514 -17.63 3.74 -30.50
C GLY A 514 -18.80 2.94 -31.14
N LEU A 515 -19.12 1.79 -30.57
CA LEU A 515 -20.15 0.87 -31.04
C LEU A 515 -21.16 0.58 -29.93
N PRO A 516 -22.48 0.66 -30.18
CA PRO A 516 -23.48 0.25 -29.20
C PRO A 516 -23.37 -1.25 -28.91
N ALA A 517 -23.61 -1.63 -27.66
CA ALA A 517 -23.59 -3.02 -27.21
C ALA A 517 -25.05 -3.54 -27.06
N MET A 518 -25.38 -4.61 -27.76
CA MET A 518 -26.66 -5.30 -27.65
C MET A 518 -26.49 -6.62 -26.91
N ILE A 519 -27.26 -6.80 -25.82
CA ILE A 519 -27.16 -8.01 -24.99
C ILE A 519 -28.45 -8.81 -25.21
N ARG A 520 -28.33 -10.08 -25.60
CA ARG A 520 -29.46 -10.96 -25.91
C ARG A 520 -29.28 -12.32 -25.27
N TRP A 521 -30.37 -12.94 -24.88
CA TRP A 521 -30.35 -14.32 -24.46
C TRP A 521 -30.39 -15.25 -25.70
N ALA A 522 -29.42 -16.16 -25.78
CA ALA A 522 -29.40 -17.24 -26.76
C ALA A 522 -29.91 -18.53 -26.10
N SER A 523 -31.19 -18.87 -26.35
CA SER A 523 -31.75 -20.14 -25.89
C SER A 523 -31.05 -21.32 -26.57
N ARG A 524 -30.92 -22.46 -25.89
CA ARG A 524 -30.36 -23.70 -26.47
C ARG A 524 -31.08 -24.17 -27.76
N ALA A 525 -32.34 -23.80 -27.96
CA ALA A 525 -33.13 -24.14 -29.15
C ALA A 525 -32.65 -23.39 -30.42
N GLY A 526 -32.08 -22.18 -30.30
CA GLY A 526 -31.53 -21.41 -31.41
C GLY A 526 -30.20 -21.91 -31.98
N THR A 527 -29.47 -22.73 -31.22
CA THR A 527 -28.14 -23.20 -31.63
C THR A 527 -28.18 -24.33 -32.66
N LEU A 528 -29.28 -25.07 -32.74
CA LEU A 528 -29.51 -26.10 -33.78
C LEU A 528 -30.07 -25.53 -35.11
N ALA A 529 -30.71 -24.35 -35.08
CA ALA A 529 -31.28 -23.72 -36.27
C ALA A 529 -30.24 -22.90 -37.08
N ALA A 530 -29.18 -22.45 -36.48
CA ALA A 530 -28.13 -21.67 -37.16
C ALA A 530 -27.15 -22.51 -38.00
N GLN A 531 -27.18 -23.83 -37.88
CA GLN A 531 -26.38 -24.75 -38.71
C GLN A 531 -27.11 -25.23 -39.98
N VAL A 532 -28.40 -24.87 -40.15
CA VAL A 532 -29.21 -25.29 -41.31
C VAL A 532 -29.99 -24.10 -41.88
N GLY A 533 -29.32 -23.07 -42.35
CA GLY A 533 -30.08 -21.96 -42.91
C GLY A 533 -29.29 -20.82 -43.52
N SER A 534 -28.30 -21.12 -44.34
CA SER A 534 -27.79 -20.17 -45.33
C SER A 534 -28.67 -20.26 -46.59
N ALA A 535 -29.79 -19.55 -46.62
CA ALA A 535 -30.46 -19.15 -47.88
C ALA A 535 -31.57 -18.14 -47.58
N ALA A 536 -31.37 -16.93 -48.16
CA ALA A 536 -32.39 -15.97 -48.60
C ALA A 536 -33.68 -15.76 -47.76
N VAL A 537 -33.93 -14.52 -47.33
CA VAL A 537 -35.05 -13.72 -47.85
C VAL A 537 -34.96 -12.26 -47.41
N SER A 538 -34.83 -11.40 -48.39
CA SER A 538 -35.14 -9.96 -48.36
C SER A 538 -36.60 -9.72 -47.99
N ARG A 539 -36.91 -8.83 -47.03
CA ARG A 539 -38.19 -8.11 -46.99
C ARG A 539 -38.16 -6.81 -46.18
N LYS A 540 -38.22 -5.71 -46.96
CA LYS A 540 -38.93 -4.43 -46.75
C LYS A 540 -39.18 -3.89 -45.34
N ALA A 541 -38.61 -2.70 -45.15
CA ALA A 541 -38.93 -1.72 -44.12
C ALA A 541 -40.44 -1.42 -43.98
N ARG A 542 -40.95 -1.39 -42.78
CA ARG A 542 -42.15 -0.66 -42.38
C ARG A 542 -41.83 0.32 -41.29
N LYS A 543 -42.09 1.63 -41.55
CA LYS A 543 -42.03 2.73 -40.58
C LYS A 543 -43.07 2.53 -39.47
N PRO A 544 -42.78 2.82 -38.24
CA PRO A 544 -43.77 2.95 -37.18
C PRO A 544 -44.44 4.34 -37.18
N PRO A 545 -45.71 4.44 -36.71
CA PRO A 545 -46.47 5.69 -36.71
C PRO A 545 -46.05 6.63 -35.56
N LYS A 546 -46.13 7.93 -35.88
CA LYS A 546 -45.95 9.04 -34.94
C LYS A 546 -47.12 9.07 -33.94
N HIS A 547 -46.84 9.03 -32.65
CA HIS A 547 -47.79 9.50 -31.64
C HIS A 547 -47.31 10.79 -30.97
N ARG A 548 -48.25 11.71 -30.89
CA ARG A 548 -48.13 13.06 -30.32
C ARG A 548 -48.03 13.00 -28.78
N SER A 549 -47.23 13.90 -28.26
CA SER A 549 -47.14 14.26 -26.83
C SER A 549 -48.42 14.93 -26.30
N PRO A 550 -48.67 14.87 -25.01
CA PRO A 550 -48.91 16.13 -24.31
C PRO A 550 -47.87 16.42 -23.22
N SER A 551 -47.62 17.72 -23.10
CA SER A 551 -46.84 18.41 -22.14
C SER A 551 -47.37 18.23 -20.70
N GLU A 552 -46.49 17.91 -19.77
CA GLU A 552 -46.64 18.39 -18.40
C GLU A 552 -45.25 18.55 -17.73
N SER A 553 -45.07 19.74 -17.25
CA SER A 553 -43.92 20.26 -16.52
C SER A 553 -43.88 19.64 -15.10
N VAL A 554 -42.76 18.97 -14.76
CA VAL A 554 -42.38 18.83 -13.36
C VAL A 554 -40.87 19.05 -13.27
N THR A 555 -40.53 20.14 -12.62
CA THR A 555 -39.23 20.50 -12.11
C THR A 555 -38.75 19.48 -11.08
N SER A 556 -37.60 18.89 -11.27
CA SER A 556 -36.84 18.29 -10.18
C SER A 556 -35.40 18.74 -10.28
N ALA A 557 -35.02 19.54 -9.32
CA ALA A 557 -33.67 19.87 -8.97
C ALA A 557 -32.92 18.61 -8.52
N ASP A 558 -31.74 18.42 -9.03
CA ASP A 558 -30.64 17.69 -8.38
C ASP A 558 -29.37 17.93 -9.18
N ASP A 559 -28.79 19.10 -8.96
CA ASP A 559 -27.39 19.39 -9.23
C ASP A 559 -26.95 20.48 -8.23
N ALA A 560 -26.51 20.05 -7.08
CA ALA A 560 -25.77 20.92 -6.15
C ALA A 560 -24.94 20.05 -5.21
N ASP A 561 -23.68 19.90 -5.51
CA ASP A 561 -22.66 19.70 -4.50
C ASP A 561 -21.34 20.34 -4.97
N ASP A 562 -21.35 21.66 -4.89
CA ASP A 562 -20.15 22.49 -4.81
C ASP A 562 -20.44 23.52 -3.69
N CYS A 563 -20.26 23.10 -2.46
CA CYS A 563 -20.29 24.00 -1.31
C CYS A 563 -18.88 24.29 -0.82
N LYS A 564 -18.39 25.44 -1.19
CA LYS A 564 -17.36 26.15 -0.42
C LYS A 564 -17.99 26.68 0.87
N PRO A 565 -17.35 26.56 2.00
CA PRO A 565 -17.72 27.37 3.16
C PRO A 565 -16.96 28.69 3.16
N ASN A 566 -17.68 29.77 3.15
CA ASN A 566 -17.27 31.06 3.70
C ASN A 566 -17.65 31.12 5.18
N ALA A 567 -16.77 31.74 5.96
CA ALA A 567 -16.73 32.18 7.34
C ALA A 567 -16.04 31.22 8.30
#